data_73a0ae4d931bb31b20eae90d4177c8e4
#
_entry.id   73a0ae4d931bb31b20eae90d4177c8e4
#
_cell.length_a   1.000
_cell.length_b   1.000
_cell.length_c   1.000
_cell.angle_alpha   90.00
_cell.angle_beta   90.00
_cell.angle_gamma   90.00
#
_symmetry.space_group_name_H-M   'P 1'
#
loop_
_entity.id
_entity.type
_entity.pdbx_description
1 polymer ?
#
loop_
_entity_poly.entity_id
_entity_poly.type
_entity_poly.pdbx_seq_one_letter_code
_entity_poly.pdbx_strand_id
1 'polypeptide(L)'
;YAAAGGVHKENLTYAGSNTLNKVAWSYHNCDDKQEVAQLLPNALGLYDMSGNVREWCGDWYAAPYDNDNGVQDPSGPASGTEKVVRGGSFWDQSVFGPGTFYIRFREAQTPGCYDGCWGNSGHPDEAECFFCKRTGFRLVLIF
;
A
#
# COMPACT_ATOMS: atom_id res chain seq x y z
N TYR A 1 3.92 -11.74 -0.64
CA TYR A 1 5.17 -12.48 -0.43
C TYR A 1 6.27 -11.53 0.09
N ALA A 2 6.68 -10.52 -0.69
CA ALA A 2 7.77 -9.61 -0.33
C ALA A 2 7.54 -8.84 0.98
N ALA A 3 6.35 -8.27 1.18
CA ALA A 3 5.99 -7.57 2.42
C ALA A 3 6.03 -8.48 3.65
N ALA A 4 5.72 -9.78 3.49
CA ALA A 4 5.79 -10.77 4.55
C ALA A 4 7.22 -11.24 4.89
N GLY A 5 8.24 -10.81 4.14
CA GLY A 5 9.63 -11.22 4.36
C GLY A 5 10.08 -12.42 3.52
N GLY A 6 9.34 -12.76 2.46
CA GLY A 6 9.71 -13.82 1.53
C GLY A 6 9.77 -15.20 2.19
N VAL A 7 10.86 -15.93 1.95
CA VAL A 7 11.11 -17.25 2.56
C VAL A 7 11.41 -17.16 4.06
N HIS A 8 11.79 -15.98 4.55
CA HIS A 8 12.05 -15.68 5.96
C HIS A 8 10.83 -15.10 6.67
N LYS A 9 9.65 -15.27 6.06
CA LYS A 9 8.41 -14.70 6.59
C LYS A 9 8.18 -15.10 8.04
N GLU A 10 7.91 -14.09 8.85
CA GLU A 10 7.41 -14.23 10.21
C GLU A 10 5.90 -14.01 10.23
N ASN A 11 5.21 -14.50 11.24
CA ASN A 11 3.77 -14.25 11.39
C ASN A 11 3.54 -12.84 11.99
N LEU A 12 3.90 -11.82 11.23
CA LEU A 12 3.80 -10.42 11.61
C LEU A 12 2.56 -9.77 11.00
N THR A 13 2.04 -8.78 11.71
CA THR A 13 0.89 -7.98 11.28
C THR A 13 1.29 -6.98 10.19
N TYR A 14 2.41 -6.31 10.39
CA TYR A 14 2.99 -5.31 9.49
C TYR A 14 4.32 -5.82 8.92
N ALA A 15 4.79 -5.22 7.87
CA ALA A 15 6.03 -5.62 7.21
C ALA A 15 7.25 -5.35 8.09
N GLY A 16 7.70 -6.35 8.83
CA GLY A 16 8.86 -6.31 9.71
C GLY A 16 8.57 -6.15 11.21
N SER A 17 7.30 -5.95 11.63
CA SER A 17 6.97 -5.82 13.06
C SER A 17 5.49 -6.08 13.36
N ASN A 18 5.18 -6.35 14.64
CA ASN A 18 3.82 -6.28 15.16
C ASN A 18 3.49 -4.89 15.77
N THR A 19 4.44 -3.96 15.76
CA THR A 19 4.26 -2.58 16.24
C THR A 19 4.33 -1.63 15.05
N LEU A 20 3.21 -0.98 14.69
CA LEU A 20 3.07 -0.15 13.49
C LEU A 20 4.17 0.93 13.40
N ASN A 21 4.34 1.72 14.43
CA ASN A 21 5.27 2.86 14.43
C ASN A 21 6.76 2.50 14.30
N LYS A 22 7.12 1.22 14.34
CA LYS A 22 8.48 0.76 14.09
C LYS A 22 8.80 0.60 12.60
N VAL A 23 7.78 0.43 11.77
CA VAL A 23 7.91 0.02 10.36
C VAL A 23 7.08 0.87 9.40
N ALA A 24 6.24 1.77 9.92
CA ALA A 24 5.30 2.53 9.10
C ALA A 24 5.23 4.01 9.51
N TRP A 25 5.27 4.88 8.53
CA TRP A 25 4.83 6.25 8.63
C TRP A 25 3.33 6.32 8.39
N SER A 26 2.60 6.87 9.37
CA SER A 26 1.13 6.94 9.40
C SER A 26 0.68 8.27 10.01
N TYR A 27 -0.59 8.59 9.94
CA TYR A 27 -1.19 9.78 10.58
C TYR A 27 -0.82 9.97 12.07
N HIS A 28 -0.42 8.89 12.75
CA HIS A 28 -0.09 8.94 14.18
C HIS A 28 1.32 9.40 14.48
N ASN A 29 2.21 9.42 13.49
CA ASN A 29 3.63 9.72 13.71
C ASN A 29 4.26 10.64 12.66
N CYS A 30 3.49 11.09 11.65
CA CYS A 30 3.92 12.11 10.71
C CYS A 30 2.73 12.79 10.03
N ASP A 31 2.95 14.01 9.54
CA ASP A 31 1.95 14.85 8.88
C ASP A 31 2.09 14.86 7.34
N ASP A 32 3.20 14.34 6.81
CA ASP A 32 3.48 14.25 5.38
C ASP A 32 4.32 13.00 5.10
N LYS A 33 4.49 12.68 3.79
CA LYS A 33 5.41 11.63 3.35
C LYS A 33 6.82 11.88 3.87
N GLN A 34 7.50 10.82 4.23
CA GLN A 34 8.84 10.86 4.82
C GLN A 34 9.89 10.30 3.85
N GLU A 35 11.14 10.64 4.10
CA GLU A 35 12.26 9.99 3.43
C GLU A 35 12.20 8.48 3.65
N VAL A 36 12.55 7.74 2.60
CA VAL A 36 12.55 6.28 2.65
C VAL A 36 13.63 5.73 3.58
N ALA A 37 13.42 4.50 4.07
CA ALA A 37 14.39 3.74 4.86
C ALA A 37 14.77 4.39 6.23
N GLN A 38 13.88 5.16 6.83
CA GLN A 38 14.10 5.74 8.15
C GLN A 38 13.61 4.85 9.30
N LEU A 39 12.73 3.90 9.02
CA LEU A 39 12.20 2.94 10.00
C LEU A 39 12.82 1.56 9.80
N LEU A 40 12.32 0.53 10.50
CA LEU A 40 12.88 -0.81 10.39
C LEU A 40 12.45 -1.50 9.09
N PRO A 41 13.34 -2.23 8.42
CA PRO A 41 12.99 -3.05 7.26
C PRO A 41 12.31 -4.36 7.68
N ASN A 42 11.76 -5.07 6.72
CA ASN A 42 11.34 -6.45 6.89
C ASN A 42 12.53 -7.43 6.74
N ALA A 43 12.26 -8.74 6.86
CA ALA A 43 13.29 -9.78 6.80
C ALA A 43 14.04 -9.90 5.45
N LEU A 44 13.54 -9.24 4.39
CA LEU A 44 14.24 -9.11 3.11
C LEU A 44 15.03 -7.81 2.97
N GLY A 45 15.09 -6.98 4.02
CA GLY A 45 15.71 -5.66 3.96
C GLY A 45 14.88 -4.62 3.19
N LEU A 46 13.58 -4.86 2.98
CA LEU A 46 12.70 -3.93 2.30
C LEU A 46 12.08 -2.98 3.32
N TYR A 47 12.23 -1.69 3.05
CA TYR A 47 11.70 -0.59 3.86
C TYR A 47 10.35 -0.12 3.33
N ASP A 48 9.57 0.54 4.19
CA ASP A 48 8.33 1.26 3.85
C ASP A 48 7.29 0.40 3.13
N MET A 49 7.32 -0.91 3.35
CA MET A 49 6.31 -1.85 2.84
C MET A 49 4.97 -1.73 3.58
N SER A 50 4.94 -0.99 4.69
CA SER A 50 3.75 -0.55 5.43
C SER A 50 3.91 0.95 5.69
N GLY A 51 2.89 1.76 5.34
CA GLY A 51 2.88 3.22 5.53
C GLY A 51 3.66 4.01 4.48
N ASN A 52 3.94 5.25 4.80
CA ASN A 52 4.52 6.28 3.96
C ASN A 52 3.61 6.61 2.76
N VAL A 53 3.72 5.91 1.65
CA VAL A 53 2.82 6.03 0.50
C VAL A 53 2.31 4.66 0.08
N ARG A 54 1.05 4.60 -0.36
CA ARG A 54 0.48 3.40 -0.96
C ARG A 54 1.25 3.03 -2.22
N GLU A 55 1.35 1.75 -2.52
CA GLU A 55 2.08 1.26 -3.68
C GLU A 55 1.16 0.54 -4.67
N TRP A 56 1.25 0.94 -5.94
CA TRP A 56 0.59 0.25 -7.03
C TRP A 56 1.18 -1.14 -7.23
N CYS A 57 0.31 -2.14 -7.34
CA CYS A 57 0.66 -3.47 -7.79
C CYS A 57 0.35 -3.66 -9.28
N GLY A 58 0.99 -4.64 -9.91
CA GLY A 58 0.72 -4.99 -11.31
C GLY A 58 -0.65 -5.59 -11.54
N ASP A 59 -1.23 -6.20 -10.51
CA ASP A 59 -2.46 -6.98 -10.57
C ASP A 59 -3.69 -6.09 -10.78
N TRP A 60 -4.63 -6.55 -11.61
CA TRP A 60 -5.99 -6.04 -11.61
C TRP A 60 -6.71 -6.46 -10.34
N TYR A 61 -7.56 -5.57 -9.81
CA TYR A 61 -8.32 -5.89 -8.61
C TYR A 61 -9.51 -6.79 -8.94
N ALA A 62 -9.70 -7.82 -8.15
CA ALA A 62 -10.92 -8.59 -8.06
C ALA A 62 -11.24 -8.90 -6.60
N ALA A 63 -12.50 -8.85 -6.24
CA ALA A 63 -13.02 -9.26 -4.94
C ALA A 63 -14.02 -10.41 -5.16
N PRO A 64 -13.92 -11.54 -4.45
CA PRO A 64 -12.81 -11.99 -3.59
C PRO A 64 -11.60 -12.50 -4.39
N TYR A 65 -10.53 -12.89 -3.71
CA TYR A 65 -9.45 -13.68 -4.32
C TYR A 65 -9.98 -15.11 -4.54
N ASP A 66 -10.80 -15.31 -5.56
CA ASP A 66 -11.49 -16.59 -5.78
C ASP A 66 -10.56 -17.75 -6.16
N ASN A 67 -9.28 -17.47 -6.34
CA ASN A 67 -8.27 -18.45 -6.75
C ASN A 67 -7.17 -18.66 -5.71
N ASP A 68 -7.38 -18.34 -4.45
CA ASP A 68 -6.39 -18.56 -3.37
C ASP A 68 -6.27 -20.05 -2.97
N ASN A 69 -6.84 -20.93 -3.77
CA ASN A 69 -6.80 -22.39 -3.60
C ASN A 69 -5.44 -22.98 -4.01
N GLY A 70 -4.34 -22.37 -3.55
CA GLY A 70 -3.00 -22.91 -3.77
C GLY A 70 -2.39 -22.59 -5.15
N VAL A 71 -2.90 -21.58 -5.84
CA VAL A 71 -2.27 -21.09 -7.07
C VAL A 71 -0.91 -20.48 -6.74
N GLN A 72 0.12 -21.00 -7.36
CA GLN A 72 1.46 -20.46 -7.26
C GLN A 72 1.51 -19.14 -8.06
N ASP A 73 2.05 -18.07 -7.42
CA ASP A 73 2.24 -16.73 -8.01
C ASP A 73 0.97 -16.17 -8.69
N PRO A 74 -0.12 -15.96 -7.94
CA PRO A 74 -1.37 -15.46 -8.50
C PRO A 74 -1.18 -14.06 -9.09
N SER A 75 -1.47 -13.89 -10.37
CA SER A 75 -1.34 -12.63 -11.11
C SER A 75 -2.64 -11.80 -11.14
N GLY A 76 -3.69 -12.29 -10.49
CA GLY A 76 -5.02 -11.68 -10.58
C GLY A 76 -5.70 -11.88 -11.93
N PRO A 77 -6.83 -11.18 -12.20
CA PRO A 77 -7.51 -11.24 -13.48
C PRO A 77 -6.64 -10.71 -14.63
N ALA A 78 -6.87 -11.21 -15.84
CA ALA A 78 -6.15 -10.78 -17.04
C ALA A 78 -6.44 -9.32 -17.43
N SER A 79 -7.59 -8.78 -17.00
CA SER A 79 -8.01 -7.40 -17.25
C SER A 79 -8.95 -6.91 -16.15
N GLY A 80 -9.09 -5.60 -16.02
CA GLY A 80 -9.97 -4.97 -15.03
C GLY A 80 -10.02 -3.46 -15.22
N THR A 81 -10.78 -2.79 -14.38
CA THR A 81 -10.90 -1.32 -14.34
C THR A 81 -10.10 -0.72 -13.18
N GLU A 82 -9.77 -1.52 -12.18
CA GLU A 82 -9.08 -1.09 -10.96
C GLU A 82 -7.83 -1.94 -10.74
N LYS A 83 -6.79 -1.31 -10.25
CA LYS A 83 -5.54 -1.96 -9.84
C LYS A 83 -5.51 -2.17 -8.34
N VAL A 84 -4.76 -3.17 -7.93
CA VAL A 84 -4.45 -3.39 -6.51
C VAL A 84 -3.49 -2.32 -6.01
N VAL A 85 -3.79 -1.76 -4.84
CA VAL A 85 -2.91 -0.88 -4.08
C VAL A 85 -2.70 -1.48 -2.69
N ARG A 86 -1.51 -1.33 -2.15
CA ARG A 86 -1.12 -1.91 -0.86
C ARG A 86 -0.32 -0.93 0.00
N GLY A 87 -0.09 -1.33 1.26
CA GLY A 87 0.84 -0.71 2.18
C GLY A 87 0.23 0.34 3.10
N GLY A 88 -0.83 1.01 2.68
CA GLY A 88 -1.33 2.20 3.40
C GLY A 88 -0.43 3.42 3.20
N SER A 89 -0.82 4.57 3.72
CA SER A 89 -0.12 5.84 3.56
C SER A 89 0.02 6.59 4.87
N PHE A 90 0.89 7.61 4.87
CA PHE A 90 1.09 8.51 6.02
C PHE A 90 -0.21 9.18 6.50
N TRP A 91 -1.19 9.33 5.64
CA TRP A 91 -2.47 9.96 5.97
C TRP A 91 -3.55 8.99 6.46
N ASP A 92 -3.33 7.69 6.33
CA ASP A 92 -4.34 6.72 6.73
C ASP A 92 -4.49 6.74 8.24
N GLN A 93 -5.69 7.15 8.67
CA GLN A 93 -6.10 7.12 10.05
C GLN A 93 -6.59 5.71 10.38
N SER A 94 -6.26 5.25 11.57
CA SER A 94 -6.78 3.98 12.09
C SER A 94 -8.29 3.97 12.37
N VAL A 95 -9.05 4.99 11.90
CA VAL A 95 -10.52 5.01 12.01
C VAL A 95 -11.19 3.82 11.32
N PHE A 96 -10.52 3.23 10.33
CA PHE A 96 -10.93 1.95 9.73
C PHE A 96 -10.16 0.75 10.32
N GLY A 97 -9.51 0.95 11.46
CA GLY A 97 -8.59 0.01 12.07
C GLY A 97 -7.21 0.01 11.38
N PRO A 98 -6.18 -0.55 12.02
CA PRO A 98 -4.84 -0.64 11.47
C PRO A 98 -4.76 -1.53 10.21
N GLY A 99 -5.91 -1.96 9.68
CA GLY A 99 -6.03 -2.91 8.59
C GLY A 99 -5.39 -2.47 7.29
N THR A 100 -5.38 -1.17 6.98
CA THR A 100 -4.75 -0.64 5.76
C THR A 100 -3.25 -0.91 5.69
N PHE A 101 -2.58 -1.03 6.83
CA PHE A 101 -1.15 -1.31 6.95
C PHE A 101 -0.81 -2.80 7.03
N TYR A 102 -1.84 -3.67 7.14
CA TYR A 102 -1.61 -5.11 7.24
C TYR A 102 -0.98 -5.66 5.96
N ILE A 103 -0.02 -6.56 6.12
CA ILE A 103 0.64 -7.26 5.01
C ILE A 103 -0.37 -7.86 4.02
N ARG A 104 -1.52 -8.31 4.50
CA ARG A 104 -2.56 -8.97 3.68
C ARG A 104 -3.58 -8.00 3.09
N PHE A 105 -3.62 -6.75 3.56
CA PHE A 105 -4.61 -5.79 3.08
C PHE A 105 -4.32 -5.39 1.65
N ARG A 106 -5.37 -5.23 0.86
CA ARG A 106 -5.34 -4.70 -0.49
C ARG A 106 -6.57 -3.84 -0.74
N GLU A 107 -6.42 -2.86 -1.54
CA GLU A 107 -7.47 -1.90 -1.91
C GLU A 107 -7.56 -1.81 -3.43
N ALA A 108 -8.75 -1.52 -3.93
CA ALA A 108 -8.98 -1.24 -5.35
C ALA A 108 -8.76 0.25 -5.61
N GLN A 109 -8.06 0.58 -6.69
CA GLN A 109 -7.93 1.95 -7.14
C GLN A 109 -7.93 2.04 -8.67
N THR A 110 -8.71 2.98 -9.21
CA THR A 110 -8.74 3.25 -10.66
C THR A 110 -7.45 3.93 -11.09
N PRO A 111 -6.74 3.41 -12.10
CA PRO A 111 -5.61 4.10 -12.70
C PRO A 111 -6.05 5.42 -13.37
N GLY A 112 -5.27 6.49 -13.17
CA GLY A 112 -5.57 7.79 -13.78
C GLY A 112 -6.14 8.83 -12.83
N CYS A 113 -6.43 8.50 -11.60
CA CYS A 113 -6.69 9.40 -10.45
C CYS A 113 -7.51 10.67 -10.67
N TYR A 114 -8.40 10.74 -11.65
CA TYR A 114 -9.21 11.94 -11.86
C TYR A 114 -10.54 11.92 -11.11
N ASP A 115 -11.03 10.77 -10.65
CA ASP A 115 -12.39 10.63 -10.13
C ASP A 115 -12.49 10.61 -8.60
N GLY A 116 -11.44 10.95 -7.87
CA GLY A 116 -11.43 10.96 -6.41
C GLY A 116 -11.01 12.29 -5.79
N CYS A 117 -10.88 13.33 -6.56
CA CYS A 117 -10.68 14.69 -6.05
C CYS A 117 -12.00 15.21 -5.47
N TRP A 118 -12.32 14.83 -4.25
CA TRP A 118 -13.35 15.50 -3.46
C TRP A 118 -12.84 16.90 -3.09
N GLY A 119 -12.74 17.76 -4.08
CA GLY A 119 -12.50 19.19 -3.94
C GLY A 119 -13.82 19.92 -3.93
N ASN A 120 -14.53 19.89 -2.80
CA ASN A 120 -15.63 20.80 -2.55
C ASN A 120 -15.11 22.10 -1.89
N SER A 121 -14.00 22.61 -2.38
CA SER A 121 -13.49 23.95 -2.08
C SER A 121 -13.15 24.58 -3.42
N GLY A 122 -13.96 25.57 -3.83
CA GLY A 122 -13.97 26.23 -5.12
C GLY A 122 -12.66 26.91 -5.60
N HIS A 123 -11.55 26.23 -5.51
CA HIS A 123 -10.26 26.60 -6.07
C HIS A 123 -9.93 25.64 -7.20
N PRO A 124 -10.10 26.07 -8.47
CA PRO A 124 -9.76 25.28 -9.64
C PRO A 124 -8.26 25.00 -9.78
N ASP A 125 -7.41 25.73 -9.07
CA ASP A 125 -5.94 25.69 -9.20
C ASP A 125 -5.25 24.78 -8.18
N GLU A 126 -5.98 24.25 -7.19
CA GLU A 126 -5.46 23.36 -6.14
C GLU A 126 -6.01 21.92 -6.20
N ALA A 127 -6.50 21.49 -7.36
CA ALA A 127 -6.89 20.11 -7.59
C ALA A 127 -5.66 19.19 -7.71
N GLU A 128 -4.74 19.30 -6.77
CA GLU A 128 -3.78 18.24 -6.54
C GLU A 128 -4.55 17.04 -6.01
N CYS A 129 -4.70 16.05 -6.85
CA CYS A 129 -5.40 14.83 -6.54
C CYS A 129 -4.87 14.25 -5.21
N PHE A 130 -5.69 14.29 -4.20
CA PHE A 130 -5.35 13.89 -2.83
C PHE A 130 -4.83 12.44 -2.78
N PHE A 131 -5.24 11.60 -3.74
CA PHE A 131 -4.74 10.24 -3.92
C PHE A 131 -3.36 10.20 -4.57
N CYS A 132 -3.06 11.08 -5.51
CA CYS A 132 -1.77 11.09 -6.20
C CYS A 132 -0.59 11.42 -5.26
N LYS A 133 -0.84 12.21 -4.22
CA LYS A 133 0.17 12.51 -3.19
C LYS A 133 0.49 11.34 -2.26
N ARG A 134 -0.38 10.32 -2.21
CA ARG A 134 -0.32 9.22 -1.24
C ARG A 134 -0.04 7.87 -1.88
N THR A 135 0.06 7.83 -3.19
CA THR A 135 0.31 6.59 -3.92
C THR A 135 1.56 6.72 -4.75
N GLY A 136 2.45 5.78 -4.61
CA GLY A 136 3.70 5.67 -5.33
C GLY A 136 3.82 4.31 -6.03
N PHE A 137 5.01 3.98 -6.44
CA PHE A 137 5.35 2.67 -6.98
C PHE A 137 6.72 2.24 -6.51
N ARG A 138 6.91 0.95 -6.45
CA ARG A 138 8.19 0.33 -6.13
C ARG A 138 8.72 -0.39 -7.37
N LEU A 139 9.94 -0.10 -7.74
CA LEU A 139 10.63 -0.86 -8.78
C LEU A 139 11.05 -2.22 -8.22
N VAL A 140 10.66 -3.28 -8.90
CA VAL A 140 11.12 -4.64 -8.64
C VAL A 140 12.01 -5.06 -9.80
N LEU A 141 13.29 -5.30 -9.52
CA LEU A 141 14.18 -5.93 -10.49
C LEU A 141 13.95 -7.44 -10.42
N ILE A 142 13.50 -8.01 -11.53
CA ILE A 142 13.41 -9.46 -11.72
C ILE A 142 14.72 -9.88 -12.41
N PHE A 143 15.54 -10.62 -11.71
CA PHE A 143 16.75 -11.23 -12.23
C PHE A 143 16.46 -12.66 -12.64
#